data_89992289c7abbaad893492b8f2de0150
#
_entry.id   89992289c7abbaad893492b8f2de0150
#
_cell.length_a   1.000
_cell.length_b   1.000
_cell.length_c   1.000
_cell.angle_alpha   90.00
_cell.angle_beta   90.00
_cell.angle_gamma   90.00
#
_symmetry.space_group_name_H-M   'P 1'
#
loop_
_entity.id
_entity.type
_entity.pdbx_description
1 polymer ?
#
loop_
_entity_poly.entity_id
_entity_poly.type
_entity_poly.pdbx_seq_one_letter_code
_entity_poly.pdbx_strand_id
1 'polypeptide(L)'
;SEAVESSIVRTNRAVLDGGTKTEQINFVRQQLFVEKPVWNRMMVDKTLPKRLHALEELSRNLWWCWNPGARDLFEGIDPALWAESDRNPIAFLDKMSVERMKELEKDTNFLAQLDAVHTQFRDYMNEKPDPKATTVSYFSMEYGLHSSLKIYSGGLGILAGDYLKEASDKNVPMAAVGLLYRYGYFTQRLSAQGAQEATYEAQNFYKLPISPVRDEAGGWVTVTIAFPGRTLSARVWKCQVGRTDLYLLDADIEDNLEEDRQITHYLYGGDWENRLKQEILLGIGGIRALRQLGIKHDVFHCNEGHAAFIGVERIRDLVNHRKLSFSEALEVVRSSSLFTTHTPVPAGHDAFPESMIRQYMSHYPDVLGITWEQYINLGKTNPNDPNEKFSMSVLACNLSQEVNGVSWLHGEVS
;
A
#
# COMPACT_ATOMS: atom_id res chain seq x y z
N SER A 1 -45.32 -18.31 1.74
CA SER A 1 -46.44 -19.13 1.29
C SER A 1 -46.85 -18.70 -0.12
N GLU A 2 -47.22 -19.64 -0.97
CA GLU A 2 -47.61 -19.43 -2.39
C GLU A 2 -48.59 -18.28 -2.64
N ALA A 3 -49.48 -17.97 -1.69
CA ALA A 3 -50.44 -16.88 -1.80
C ALA A 3 -49.78 -15.49 -1.74
N VAL A 4 -48.72 -15.31 -1.02
CA VAL A 4 -47.94 -14.05 -0.92
C VAL A 4 -47.09 -13.85 -2.16
N GLU A 5 -46.44 -14.89 -2.65
CA GLU A 5 -45.66 -14.85 -3.90
C GLU A 5 -46.55 -14.56 -5.11
N SER A 6 -47.72 -15.16 -5.21
CA SER A 6 -48.67 -14.90 -6.32
C SER A 6 -49.24 -13.46 -6.29
N SER A 7 -49.43 -12.88 -5.09
CA SER A 7 -49.85 -11.51 -4.93
C SER A 7 -48.79 -10.50 -5.34
N ILE A 8 -47.55 -10.73 -4.95
CA ILE A 8 -46.38 -9.88 -5.32
C ILE A 8 -46.18 -9.91 -6.84
N VAL A 9 -46.23 -11.09 -7.47
CA VAL A 9 -46.04 -11.23 -8.92
C VAL A 9 -47.17 -10.50 -9.70
N ARG A 10 -48.44 -10.55 -9.24
CA ARG A 10 -49.53 -9.84 -9.89
C ARG A 10 -49.42 -8.32 -9.74
N THR A 11 -49.07 -7.82 -8.59
CA THR A 11 -48.87 -6.39 -8.35
C THR A 11 -47.70 -5.85 -9.18
N ASN A 12 -46.62 -6.62 -9.27
CA ASN A 12 -45.46 -6.26 -10.07
C ASN A 12 -45.77 -6.18 -11.57
N ARG A 13 -46.61 -7.09 -12.08
CA ARG A 13 -46.98 -7.11 -13.49
C ARG A 13 -47.93 -5.93 -13.84
N ALA A 14 -48.83 -5.56 -12.94
CA ALA A 14 -49.73 -4.42 -13.14
C ALA A 14 -49.00 -3.07 -13.20
N VAL A 15 -47.91 -2.90 -12.42
CA VAL A 15 -47.05 -1.70 -12.44
C VAL A 15 -46.22 -1.61 -13.73
N LEU A 16 -45.75 -2.75 -14.25
CA LEU A 16 -44.96 -2.80 -15.48
C LEU A 16 -45.85 -2.57 -16.74
N ASP A 17 -47.09 -3.05 -16.71
CA ASP A 17 -47.98 -3.02 -17.88
C ASP A 17 -48.88 -1.77 -17.94
N GLY A 18 -49.05 -1.02 -16.82
CA GLY A 18 -49.99 0.10 -16.78
C GLY A 18 -49.59 1.32 -15.94
N GLY A 19 -48.41 1.28 -15.33
CA GLY A 19 -47.93 2.40 -14.50
C GLY A 19 -47.31 3.55 -15.29
N THR A 20 -47.29 4.73 -14.69
CA THR A 20 -46.58 5.88 -15.25
C THR A 20 -45.05 5.60 -15.34
N LYS A 21 -44.39 6.31 -16.24
CA LYS A 21 -42.94 6.17 -16.43
C LYS A 21 -42.16 6.37 -15.11
N THR A 22 -42.67 7.23 -14.23
CA THR A 22 -42.08 7.48 -12.91
C THR A 22 -42.28 6.29 -11.96
N GLU A 23 -43.45 5.67 -11.98
CA GLU A 23 -43.78 4.48 -11.18
C GLU A 23 -42.98 3.28 -11.66
N GLN A 24 -42.81 3.11 -12.97
CA GLN A 24 -42.00 2.08 -13.57
C GLN A 24 -40.49 2.25 -13.20
N ILE A 25 -39.98 3.49 -13.23
CA ILE A 25 -38.59 3.79 -12.82
C ILE A 25 -38.41 3.56 -11.33
N ASN A 26 -39.36 3.95 -10.49
CA ASN A 26 -39.27 3.72 -9.05
C ASN A 26 -39.38 2.24 -8.70
N PHE A 27 -40.22 1.49 -9.43
CA PHE A 27 -40.31 0.05 -9.29
C PHE A 27 -39.02 -0.64 -9.68
N VAL A 28 -38.42 -0.28 -10.81
CA VAL A 28 -37.10 -0.81 -11.23
C VAL A 28 -36.01 -0.42 -10.23
N ARG A 29 -36.05 0.82 -9.72
CA ARG A 29 -35.14 1.23 -8.63
C ARG A 29 -35.36 0.39 -7.37
N GLN A 30 -36.59 0.16 -6.94
CA GLN A 30 -36.86 -0.70 -5.78
C GLN A 30 -36.44 -2.15 -6.03
N GLN A 31 -36.61 -2.70 -7.22
CA GLN A 31 -36.13 -4.04 -7.57
C GLN A 31 -34.61 -4.10 -7.66
N LEU A 32 -33.96 -3.03 -8.10
CA LEU A 32 -32.49 -2.93 -8.08
C LEU A 32 -31.93 -2.77 -6.65
N PHE A 33 -32.76 -2.30 -5.70
CA PHE A 33 -32.43 -2.18 -4.29
C PHE A 33 -32.93 -3.36 -3.44
N VAL A 34 -33.81 -4.23 -4.00
CA VAL A 34 -34.22 -5.45 -3.32
C VAL A 34 -33.11 -6.47 -3.42
N GLU A 35 -32.35 -6.49 -2.36
CA GLU A 35 -31.56 -7.63 -1.90
C GLU A 35 -30.55 -8.22 -2.89
N LYS A 36 -29.51 -7.45 -3.19
CA LYS A 36 -28.22 -8.14 -3.30
C LYS A 36 -28.01 -8.79 -1.94
N PRO A 37 -27.89 -10.14 -1.85
CA PRO A 37 -27.56 -10.75 -0.58
C PRO A 37 -26.30 -10.08 -0.08
N VAL A 38 -26.40 -9.41 1.07
CA VAL A 38 -25.24 -8.91 1.77
C VAL A 38 -24.56 -10.15 2.28
N TRP A 39 -23.60 -10.65 1.51
CA TRP A 39 -22.71 -11.72 1.93
C TRP A 39 -21.83 -11.14 3.03
N ASN A 40 -22.34 -11.16 4.26
CA ASN A 40 -21.49 -11.01 5.42
C ASN A 40 -20.61 -12.25 5.46
N ARG A 41 -19.38 -12.10 5.04
CA ARG A 41 -18.37 -13.15 5.18
C ARG A 41 -18.18 -13.36 6.68
N MET A 42 -18.88 -14.33 7.23
CA MET A 42 -18.60 -14.80 8.58
C MET A 42 -17.24 -15.51 8.51
N MET A 43 -16.19 -14.80 8.90
CA MET A 43 -14.93 -15.44 9.21
C MET A 43 -15.09 -16.03 10.62
N VAL A 44 -15.20 -17.34 10.70
CA VAL A 44 -15.02 -18.04 11.97
C VAL A 44 -13.51 -18.08 12.20
N ASP A 45 -13.00 -17.06 12.87
CA ASP A 45 -11.62 -17.09 13.31
C ASP A 45 -11.49 -18.15 14.39
N LYS A 46 -10.57 -19.07 14.14
CA LYS A 46 -10.20 -20.11 15.09
C LYS A 46 -9.47 -19.42 16.25
N THR A 47 -10.14 -19.34 17.40
CA THR A 47 -9.56 -18.70 18.57
C THR A 47 -8.47 -19.61 19.16
N LEU A 48 -7.25 -19.13 19.26
CA LEU A 48 -6.19 -19.80 19.97
C LEU A 48 -6.52 -19.88 21.49
N PRO A 49 -6.13 -20.97 22.17
CA PRO A 49 -6.20 -21.02 23.63
C PRO A 49 -5.47 -19.82 24.24
N LYS A 50 -6.00 -19.32 25.38
CA LYS A 50 -5.47 -18.12 26.03
C LYS A 50 -3.96 -18.18 26.27
N ARG A 51 -3.43 -19.36 26.63
CA ARG A 51 -2.00 -19.56 26.90
C ARG A 51 -1.13 -19.37 25.66
N LEU A 52 -1.70 -19.51 24.47
CA LEU A 52 -1.02 -19.41 23.17
C LEU A 52 -1.28 -18.08 22.45
N HIS A 53 -1.99 -17.12 23.03
CA HIS A 53 -2.32 -15.84 22.39
C HIS A 53 -1.08 -15.04 21.95
N ALA A 54 0.07 -15.23 22.63
CA ALA A 54 1.32 -14.61 22.22
C ALA A 54 1.75 -15.00 20.80
N LEU A 55 1.42 -16.19 20.33
CA LEU A 55 1.66 -16.63 18.93
C LEU A 55 0.89 -15.77 17.93
N GLU A 56 -0.34 -15.41 18.24
CA GLU A 56 -1.17 -14.56 17.38
C GLU A 56 -0.57 -13.15 17.29
N GLU A 57 -0.17 -12.57 18.43
CA GLU A 57 0.48 -11.25 18.45
C GLU A 57 1.78 -11.26 17.66
N LEU A 58 2.64 -12.24 17.85
CA LEU A 58 3.90 -12.39 17.11
C LEU A 58 3.65 -12.58 15.60
N SER A 59 2.60 -13.33 15.22
CA SER A 59 2.28 -13.57 13.81
C SER A 59 1.89 -12.31 13.04
N ARG A 60 1.38 -11.31 13.73
CA ARG A 60 0.87 -10.05 13.15
C ARG A 60 1.93 -8.98 12.95
N ASN A 61 3.11 -9.12 13.55
CA ASN A 61 4.23 -8.19 13.39
C ASN A 61 5.40 -8.90 12.72
N LEU A 62 5.88 -8.37 11.60
CA LEU A 62 6.96 -8.98 10.82
C LEU A 62 8.32 -9.05 11.55
N TRP A 63 8.46 -8.48 12.75
CA TRP A 63 9.67 -8.62 13.56
C TRP A 63 10.13 -10.08 13.69
N TRP A 64 9.21 -11.03 13.74
CA TRP A 64 9.52 -12.45 13.81
C TRP A 64 10.38 -12.92 12.63
N CYS A 65 10.23 -12.33 11.43
CA CYS A 65 10.88 -12.87 10.23
C CYS A 65 12.40 -12.61 10.17
N TRP A 66 12.90 -11.65 10.93
CA TRP A 66 14.35 -11.43 11.08
C TRP A 66 14.88 -11.69 12.49
N ASN A 67 14.04 -12.18 13.39
CA ASN A 67 14.45 -12.65 14.71
C ASN A 67 14.58 -14.19 14.70
N PRO A 68 15.81 -14.74 14.86
CA PRO A 68 16.03 -16.19 14.78
C PRO A 68 15.20 -16.98 15.80
N GLY A 69 15.11 -16.51 17.05
CA GLY A 69 14.35 -17.20 18.10
C GLY A 69 12.85 -17.28 17.80
N ALA A 70 12.29 -16.24 17.20
CA ALA A 70 10.88 -16.23 16.78
C ALA A 70 10.63 -17.14 15.58
N ARG A 71 11.53 -17.16 14.60
CA ARG A 71 11.44 -18.10 13.47
C ARG A 71 11.49 -19.54 13.93
N ASP A 72 12.47 -19.87 14.77
CA ASP A 72 12.66 -21.23 15.30
C ASP A 72 11.45 -21.67 16.12
N LEU A 73 10.79 -20.74 16.83
CA LEU A 73 9.58 -21.01 17.59
C LEU A 73 8.42 -21.48 16.68
N PHE A 74 8.14 -20.76 15.58
CA PHE A 74 7.09 -21.18 14.64
C PHE A 74 7.42 -22.47 13.93
N GLU A 75 8.63 -22.58 13.39
CA GLU A 75 9.06 -23.78 12.67
C GLU A 75 9.06 -25.03 13.58
N GLY A 76 9.43 -24.88 14.83
CA GLY A 76 9.47 -25.98 15.81
C GLY A 76 8.10 -26.54 16.20
N ILE A 77 7.02 -25.80 15.97
CA ILE A 77 5.66 -26.29 16.25
C ILE A 77 5.28 -27.45 15.32
N ASP A 78 5.45 -27.27 14.03
CA ASP A 78 5.18 -28.25 12.97
C ASP A 78 5.95 -27.86 11.69
N PRO A 79 7.17 -28.39 11.48
CA PRO A 79 7.99 -28.01 10.34
C PRO A 79 7.34 -28.26 8.97
N ALA A 80 6.57 -29.35 8.86
CA ALA A 80 5.90 -29.72 7.60
C ALA A 80 4.77 -28.73 7.28
N LEU A 81 3.91 -28.45 8.24
CA LEU A 81 2.83 -27.47 8.10
C LEU A 81 3.38 -26.05 7.89
N TRP A 82 4.52 -25.71 8.53
CA TRP A 82 5.20 -24.44 8.35
C TRP A 82 5.63 -24.22 6.89
N ALA A 83 6.26 -25.24 6.30
CA ALA A 83 6.64 -25.21 4.88
C ALA A 83 5.41 -25.18 3.95
N GLU A 84 4.37 -25.98 4.22
CA GLU A 84 3.11 -25.97 3.46
C GLU A 84 2.37 -24.63 3.52
N SER A 85 2.55 -23.88 4.58
CA SER A 85 1.97 -22.56 4.78
C SER A 85 2.82 -21.41 4.20
N ASP A 86 3.79 -21.72 3.34
CA ASP A 86 4.75 -20.74 2.78
C ASP A 86 5.46 -19.90 3.85
N ARG A 87 5.67 -20.47 5.02
CA ARG A 87 6.24 -19.79 6.20
C ARG A 87 5.47 -18.53 6.58
N ASN A 88 4.16 -18.54 6.35
CA ASN A 88 3.24 -17.48 6.77
C ASN A 88 2.59 -17.88 8.09
N PRO A 89 2.96 -17.24 9.23
CA PRO A 89 2.49 -17.67 10.54
C PRO A 89 0.97 -17.50 10.71
N ILE A 90 0.34 -16.56 10.03
CA ILE A 90 -1.11 -16.37 10.10
C ILE A 90 -1.83 -17.55 9.45
N ALA A 91 -1.43 -17.93 8.23
CA ALA A 91 -1.97 -19.10 7.55
C ALA A 91 -1.62 -20.40 8.29
N PHE A 92 -0.43 -20.48 8.86
CA PHE A 92 0.03 -21.61 9.68
C PHE A 92 -0.84 -21.82 10.92
N LEU A 93 -1.10 -20.76 11.70
CA LEU A 93 -1.96 -20.86 12.90
C LEU A 93 -3.40 -21.23 12.55
N ASP A 94 -3.92 -20.76 11.43
CA ASP A 94 -5.25 -21.14 10.94
C ASP A 94 -5.38 -22.63 10.62
N LYS A 95 -4.32 -23.21 10.07
CA LYS A 95 -4.30 -24.63 9.67
C LYS A 95 -3.95 -25.57 10.83
N MET A 96 -3.33 -25.06 11.90
CA MET A 96 -2.92 -25.89 13.04
C MET A 96 -4.12 -26.60 13.68
N SER A 97 -3.98 -27.91 13.96
CA SER A 97 -5.07 -28.69 14.55
C SER A 97 -5.35 -28.34 16.01
N VAL A 98 -6.58 -28.58 16.46
CA VAL A 98 -6.97 -28.38 17.87
C VAL A 98 -6.18 -29.30 18.80
N GLU A 99 -5.90 -30.52 18.33
CA GLU A 99 -5.09 -31.50 19.05
C GLU A 99 -3.68 -30.94 19.30
N ARG A 100 -3.06 -30.38 18.26
CA ARG A 100 -1.72 -29.79 18.38
C ARG A 100 -1.72 -28.60 19.34
N MET A 101 -2.73 -27.74 19.30
CA MET A 101 -2.88 -26.64 20.26
C MET A 101 -2.93 -27.13 21.70
N LYS A 102 -3.68 -28.22 21.97
CA LYS A 102 -3.77 -28.82 23.31
C LYS A 102 -2.46 -29.45 23.78
N GLU A 103 -1.67 -30.00 22.86
CA GLU A 103 -0.33 -30.50 23.17
C GLU A 103 0.60 -29.36 23.57
N LEU A 104 0.61 -28.29 22.79
CA LEU A 104 1.44 -27.09 23.05
C LEU A 104 1.13 -26.45 24.41
N GLU A 105 -0.15 -26.42 24.83
CA GLU A 105 -0.54 -25.89 26.14
C GLU A 105 0.05 -26.68 27.32
N LYS A 106 0.46 -27.93 27.10
CA LYS A 106 1.05 -28.83 28.10
C LYS A 106 2.57 -28.93 27.98
N ASP A 107 3.14 -28.45 26.89
CA ASP A 107 4.58 -28.50 26.64
C ASP A 107 5.28 -27.36 27.37
N THR A 108 5.82 -27.67 28.55
CA THR A 108 6.50 -26.68 29.39
C THR A 108 7.73 -26.07 28.73
N ASN A 109 8.46 -26.81 27.90
CA ASN A 109 9.63 -26.30 27.19
C ASN A 109 9.20 -25.32 26.10
N PHE A 110 8.19 -25.69 25.30
CA PHE A 110 7.62 -24.80 24.29
C PHE A 110 7.09 -23.51 24.92
N LEU A 111 6.33 -23.62 26.01
CA LEU A 111 5.78 -22.45 26.71
C LEU A 111 6.85 -21.52 27.26
N ALA A 112 7.95 -22.08 27.76
CA ALA A 112 9.08 -21.27 28.21
C ALA A 112 9.77 -20.52 27.05
N GLN A 113 9.93 -21.18 25.89
CA GLN A 113 10.45 -20.51 24.68
C GLN A 113 9.48 -19.43 24.18
N LEU A 114 8.19 -19.71 24.13
CA LEU A 114 7.17 -18.72 23.76
C LEU A 114 7.21 -17.49 24.65
N ASP A 115 7.28 -17.68 25.97
CA ASP A 115 7.34 -16.59 26.93
C ASP A 115 8.62 -15.77 26.78
N ALA A 116 9.75 -16.40 26.53
CA ALA A 116 11.04 -15.73 26.30
C ALA A 116 11.01 -14.86 25.02
N VAL A 117 10.54 -15.42 23.91
CA VAL A 117 10.42 -14.70 22.63
C VAL A 117 9.41 -13.56 22.74
N HIS A 118 8.26 -13.80 23.38
CA HIS A 118 7.24 -12.77 23.57
C HIS A 118 7.72 -11.63 24.47
N THR A 119 8.45 -11.93 25.54
CA THR A 119 9.07 -10.91 26.40
C THR A 119 10.09 -10.08 25.61
N GLN A 120 10.95 -10.73 24.84
CA GLN A 120 11.91 -10.03 23.97
C GLN A 120 11.19 -9.09 22.98
N PHE A 121 10.13 -9.56 22.35
CA PHE A 121 9.31 -8.76 21.44
C PHE A 121 8.67 -7.55 22.16
N ARG A 122 8.07 -7.76 23.32
CA ARG A 122 7.46 -6.70 24.12
C ARG A 122 8.47 -5.65 24.56
N ASP A 123 9.63 -6.06 25.03
CA ASP A 123 10.72 -5.15 25.44
C ASP A 123 11.19 -4.33 24.23
N TYR A 124 11.37 -4.99 23.08
CA TYR A 124 11.72 -4.34 21.82
C TYR A 124 10.68 -3.29 21.41
N MET A 125 9.40 -3.63 21.42
CA MET A 125 8.33 -2.70 21.03
C MET A 125 8.13 -1.54 22.01
N ASN A 126 8.45 -1.73 23.29
CA ASN A 126 8.25 -0.72 24.34
C ASN A 126 9.42 0.27 24.46
N GLU A 127 10.55 -0.01 23.82
CA GLU A 127 11.68 0.90 23.80
C GLU A 127 11.30 2.21 23.09
N LYS A 128 11.50 3.32 23.77
CA LYS A 128 11.15 4.64 23.22
C LYS A 128 12.24 5.16 22.31
N PRO A 129 11.87 5.79 21.18
CA PRO A 129 12.87 6.45 20.32
C PRO A 129 13.49 7.65 21.04
N ASP A 130 14.67 8.06 20.59
CA ASP A 130 15.24 9.33 21.01
C ASP A 130 14.28 10.47 20.64
N PRO A 131 13.81 11.28 21.60
CA PRO A 131 12.89 12.37 21.33
C PRO A 131 13.46 13.46 20.42
N LYS A 132 14.78 13.48 20.22
CA LYS A 132 15.49 14.40 19.32
C LYS A 132 15.77 13.78 17.95
N ALA A 133 15.42 12.51 17.74
CA ALA A 133 15.65 11.85 16.46
C ALA A 133 14.81 12.52 15.36
N THR A 134 15.42 12.68 14.19
CA THR A 134 14.72 13.15 12.98
C THR A 134 13.66 12.14 12.58
N THR A 135 12.46 12.61 12.35
CA THR A 135 11.33 11.79 11.89
C THR A 135 11.31 11.70 10.37
N VAL A 136 11.04 10.51 9.83
CA VAL A 136 11.16 10.22 8.40
C VAL A 136 9.87 9.61 7.87
N SER A 137 9.39 10.13 6.73
CA SER A 137 8.36 9.49 5.91
C SER A 137 9.02 8.95 4.65
N TYR A 138 8.94 7.62 4.47
CA TYR A 138 9.62 6.89 3.40
C TYR A 138 8.63 6.33 2.39
N PHE A 139 8.86 6.59 1.10
CA PHE A 139 7.96 6.21 0.02
C PHE A 139 8.68 5.31 -0.98
N SER A 140 8.09 4.16 -1.26
CA SER A 140 8.58 3.23 -2.27
C SER A 140 7.44 2.52 -2.98
N MET A 141 7.63 2.22 -4.26
CA MET A 141 6.68 1.45 -5.06
C MET A 141 6.59 -0.01 -4.60
N GLU A 142 7.63 -0.53 -3.98
CA GLU A 142 7.73 -1.93 -3.57
C GLU A 142 8.51 -2.11 -2.27
N TYR A 143 8.17 -3.16 -1.51
CA TYR A 143 8.84 -3.53 -0.27
C TYR A 143 9.04 -5.04 -0.18
N GLY A 144 10.28 -5.49 -0.19
CA GLY A 144 10.67 -6.89 0.00
C GLY A 144 10.87 -7.22 1.47
N LEU A 145 9.81 -7.54 2.18
CA LEU A 145 9.82 -7.79 3.63
C LEU A 145 9.86 -9.28 3.97
N HIS A 146 8.95 -10.04 3.40
CA HIS A 146 8.84 -11.48 3.54
C HIS A 146 8.13 -12.07 2.32
N SER A 147 8.44 -13.31 1.95
CA SER A 147 7.86 -14.00 0.79
C SER A 147 6.34 -14.15 0.85
N SER A 148 5.75 -14.14 2.04
CA SER A 148 4.29 -14.20 2.22
C SER A 148 3.58 -12.91 1.80
N LEU A 149 4.27 -11.78 1.76
CA LEU A 149 3.73 -10.47 1.36
C LEU A 149 4.30 -10.08 -0.01
N LYS A 150 3.54 -10.37 -1.05
CA LYS A 150 4.01 -10.26 -2.45
C LYS A 150 3.82 -8.84 -3.00
N ILE A 151 4.55 -7.89 -2.45
CA ILE A 151 4.54 -6.47 -2.85
C ILE A 151 5.92 -5.99 -3.33
N TYR A 152 6.73 -6.88 -3.87
CA TYR A 152 8.05 -6.55 -4.42
C TYR A 152 8.42 -7.48 -5.58
N SER A 153 9.37 -7.07 -6.40
CA SER A 153 9.86 -7.86 -7.53
C SER A 153 11.37 -8.07 -7.52
N GLY A 154 12.16 -7.14 -7.03
CA GLY A 154 13.61 -7.17 -7.16
C GLY A 154 14.37 -6.39 -6.10
N GLY A 155 15.60 -5.99 -6.46
CA GLY A 155 16.57 -5.37 -5.55
C GLY A 155 16.12 -4.08 -4.90
N LEU A 156 15.36 -3.25 -5.62
CA LEU A 156 14.79 -2.00 -5.11
C LEU A 156 13.86 -2.28 -3.91
N GLY A 157 13.00 -3.28 -4.06
CA GLY A 157 12.09 -3.70 -2.98
C GLY A 157 12.82 -4.34 -1.82
N ILE A 158 13.83 -5.16 -2.07
CA ILE A 158 14.65 -5.76 -1.00
C ILE A 158 15.36 -4.67 -0.19
N LEU A 159 15.95 -3.68 -0.85
CA LEU A 159 16.58 -2.55 -0.14
C LEU A 159 15.55 -1.79 0.69
N ALA A 160 14.38 -1.50 0.15
CA ALA A 160 13.31 -0.82 0.88
C ALA A 160 12.84 -1.62 2.10
N GLY A 161 12.66 -2.94 1.96
CA GLY A 161 12.28 -3.81 3.06
C GLY A 161 13.34 -3.89 4.16
N ASP A 162 14.60 -4.07 3.78
CA ASP A 162 15.73 -4.10 4.72
C ASP A 162 15.91 -2.75 5.43
N TYR A 163 15.66 -1.65 4.72
CA TYR A 163 15.69 -0.31 5.29
C TYR A 163 14.66 -0.13 6.41
N LEU A 164 13.44 -0.63 6.22
CA LEU A 164 12.41 -0.59 7.28
C LEU A 164 12.79 -1.44 8.48
N LYS A 165 13.35 -2.63 8.26
CA LYS A 165 13.80 -3.53 9.33
C LYS A 165 14.94 -2.90 10.15
N GLU A 166 15.93 -2.33 9.49
CA GLU A 166 17.04 -1.64 10.16
C GLU A 166 16.57 -0.38 10.89
N ALA A 167 15.69 0.42 10.28
CA ALA A 167 15.09 1.58 10.94
C ALA A 167 14.34 1.17 12.21
N SER A 168 13.64 0.04 12.18
CA SER A 168 13.00 -0.55 13.34
C SER A 168 14.01 -0.94 14.42
N ASP A 169 15.08 -1.65 14.05
CA ASP A 169 16.11 -2.10 15.00
C ASP A 169 16.88 -0.92 15.62
N LYS A 170 17.10 0.14 14.86
CA LYS A 170 17.73 1.38 15.36
C LYS A 170 16.74 2.34 16.02
N ASN A 171 15.50 1.96 16.13
CA ASN A 171 14.43 2.78 16.71
C ASN A 171 14.31 4.19 16.07
N VAL A 172 14.48 4.25 14.76
CA VAL A 172 14.28 5.49 13.99
C VAL A 172 12.77 5.76 13.89
N PRO A 173 12.28 6.95 14.24
CA PRO A 173 10.87 7.30 14.07
C PRO A 173 10.55 7.46 12.58
N MET A 174 10.06 6.38 11.98
CA MET A 174 9.78 6.29 10.55
C MET A 174 8.36 5.77 10.31
N ALA A 175 7.67 6.39 9.34
CA ALA A 175 6.48 5.86 8.71
C ALA A 175 6.78 5.61 7.24
N ALA A 176 6.37 4.48 6.71
CA ALA A 176 6.55 4.14 5.31
C ALA A 176 5.21 4.07 4.58
N VAL A 177 5.24 4.33 3.28
CA VAL A 177 4.05 4.30 2.41
C VAL A 177 4.36 3.53 1.14
N GLY A 178 3.43 2.68 0.73
CA GLY A 178 3.49 1.91 -0.50
C GLY A 178 2.11 1.58 -1.04
N LEU A 179 2.06 0.73 -2.06
CA LEU A 179 0.82 0.23 -2.67
C LEU A 179 0.59 -1.24 -2.30
N LEU A 180 -0.67 -1.61 -2.11
CA LEU A 180 -1.06 -2.98 -1.84
C LEU A 180 -1.55 -3.65 -3.13
N TYR A 181 -0.73 -4.52 -3.69
CA TYR A 181 -1.05 -5.19 -4.94
C TYR A 181 -1.89 -6.45 -4.71
N ARG A 182 -3.01 -6.56 -5.43
CA ARG A 182 -3.90 -7.74 -5.35
C ARG A 182 -3.22 -9.01 -5.82
N TYR A 183 -2.44 -8.93 -6.90
CA TYR A 183 -1.79 -10.08 -7.53
C TYR A 183 -0.26 -10.06 -7.35
N GLY A 184 0.30 -8.94 -6.91
CA GLY A 184 1.73 -8.77 -6.71
C GLY A 184 2.53 -8.86 -8.00
N TYR A 185 3.66 -9.59 -7.94
CA TYR A 185 4.51 -9.89 -9.08
C TYR A 185 4.34 -11.35 -9.49
N PHE A 186 4.58 -11.68 -10.75
CA PHE A 186 4.36 -13.03 -11.25
C PHE A 186 5.31 -14.07 -10.65
N THR A 187 4.83 -15.31 -10.51
CA THR A 187 5.65 -16.47 -10.22
C THR A 187 5.92 -17.22 -11.51
N GLN A 188 7.20 -17.52 -11.78
CA GLN A 188 7.58 -18.32 -12.94
C GLN A 188 7.44 -19.80 -12.64
N ARG A 189 6.80 -20.53 -13.56
CA ARG A 189 6.74 -21.99 -13.55
C ARG A 189 7.23 -22.51 -14.90
N LEU A 190 7.75 -23.73 -14.90
CA LEU A 190 8.02 -24.46 -16.13
C LEU A 190 6.86 -25.41 -16.40
N SER A 191 6.32 -25.33 -17.62
CA SER A 191 5.36 -26.32 -18.09
C SER A 191 6.01 -27.70 -18.22
N ALA A 192 5.21 -28.74 -18.38
CA ALA A 192 5.71 -30.09 -18.64
C ALA A 192 6.53 -30.18 -19.95
N GLN A 193 6.38 -29.21 -20.85
CA GLN A 193 7.12 -29.09 -22.11
C GLN A 193 8.35 -28.17 -21.99
N GLY A 194 8.68 -27.69 -20.80
CA GLY A 194 9.80 -26.81 -20.53
C GLY A 194 9.58 -25.34 -20.93
N ALA A 195 8.35 -24.96 -21.27
CA ALA A 195 8.02 -23.57 -21.55
C ALA A 195 7.87 -22.78 -20.22
N GLN A 196 8.37 -21.54 -20.24
CA GLN A 196 8.22 -20.63 -19.10
C GLN A 196 6.82 -20.05 -19.06
N GLU A 197 6.15 -20.23 -17.95
CA GLU A 197 4.81 -19.71 -17.69
C GLU A 197 4.83 -18.73 -16.53
N ALA A 198 4.17 -17.57 -16.70
CA ALA A 198 3.94 -16.61 -15.63
C ALA A 198 2.57 -16.86 -15.01
N THR A 199 2.53 -17.04 -13.69
CA THR A 199 1.28 -17.21 -12.94
C THR A 199 1.11 -16.09 -11.94
N TYR A 200 -0.13 -15.60 -11.83
CA TYR A 200 -0.53 -14.58 -10.88
C TYR A 200 -1.62 -15.15 -9.98
N GLU A 201 -1.40 -15.07 -8.67
CA GLU A 201 -2.38 -15.50 -7.67
C GLU A 201 -2.88 -14.30 -6.88
N ALA A 202 -4.20 -14.18 -6.75
CA ALA A 202 -4.80 -13.12 -5.95
C ALA A 202 -4.45 -13.31 -4.47
N GLN A 203 -3.88 -12.29 -3.85
CA GLN A 203 -3.61 -12.28 -2.43
C GLN A 203 -4.91 -12.15 -1.62
N ASN A 204 -5.08 -12.99 -0.61
CA ASN A 204 -6.12 -12.81 0.40
C ASN A 204 -5.57 -11.90 1.50
N PHE A 205 -5.92 -10.63 1.48
CA PHE A 205 -5.39 -9.62 2.40
C PHE A 205 -5.65 -9.94 3.88
N TYR A 206 -6.72 -10.66 4.19
CA TYR A 206 -7.02 -11.07 5.56
C TYR A 206 -6.13 -12.21 6.09
N LYS A 207 -5.37 -12.86 5.21
CA LYS A 207 -4.37 -13.88 5.56
C LYS A 207 -2.93 -13.34 5.53
N LEU A 208 -2.78 -12.05 5.35
CA LEU A 208 -1.49 -11.36 5.35
C LEU A 208 -1.28 -10.61 6.67
N PRO A 209 -0.01 -10.29 7.03
CA PRO A 209 0.30 -9.54 8.24
C PRO A 209 -0.03 -8.05 8.11
N ILE A 210 -1.23 -7.76 7.65
CA ILE A 210 -1.75 -6.41 7.45
C ILE A 210 -3.13 -6.27 8.11
N SER A 211 -3.48 -5.06 8.47
CA SER A 211 -4.79 -4.76 9.07
C SER A 211 -5.36 -3.47 8.49
N PRO A 212 -6.70 -3.36 8.36
CA PRO A 212 -7.35 -2.11 8.00
C PRO A 212 -6.99 -1.00 9.00
N VAL A 213 -6.73 0.21 8.49
CA VAL A 213 -6.58 1.38 9.34
C VAL A 213 -7.96 2.00 9.54
N ARG A 214 -8.38 2.13 10.80
CA ARG A 214 -9.67 2.67 11.20
C ARG A 214 -9.52 4.07 11.77
N ASP A 215 -10.50 4.94 11.50
CA ASP A 215 -10.65 6.23 12.16
C ASP A 215 -11.28 6.07 13.57
N GLU A 216 -11.42 7.18 14.29
CA GLU A 216 -12.01 7.19 15.64
C GLU A 216 -13.48 6.71 15.67
N ALA A 217 -14.20 6.87 14.55
CA ALA A 217 -15.58 6.39 14.40
C ALA A 217 -15.68 4.92 13.98
N GLY A 218 -14.53 4.24 13.79
CA GLY A 218 -14.46 2.86 13.32
C GLY A 218 -14.58 2.69 11.81
N GLY A 219 -14.67 3.79 11.05
CA GLY A 219 -14.67 3.79 9.60
C GLY A 219 -13.29 3.46 9.03
N TRP A 220 -13.24 2.96 7.82
CA TRP A 220 -11.97 2.70 7.15
C TRP A 220 -11.35 4.00 6.67
N VAL A 221 -10.09 4.26 7.05
CA VAL A 221 -9.35 5.41 6.53
C VAL A 221 -9.21 5.26 5.02
N THR A 222 -9.75 6.25 4.29
CA THR A 222 -9.78 6.28 2.83
C THR A 222 -9.27 7.62 2.35
N VAL A 223 -8.39 7.60 1.36
CA VAL A 223 -7.90 8.81 0.69
C VAL A 223 -8.55 8.94 -0.68
N THR A 224 -8.71 10.16 -1.14
CA THR A 224 -9.31 10.46 -2.44
C THR A 224 -8.42 11.38 -3.27
N ILE A 225 -8.45 11.18 -4.59
CA ILE A 225 -7.71 11.98 -5.58
C ILE A 225 -8.68 12.30 -6.72
N ALA A 226 -8.72 13.56 -7.15
CA ALA A 226 -9.48 13.95 -8.33
C ALA A 226 -8.84 13.37 -9.60
N PHE A 227 -9.60 12.58 -10.34
CA PHE A 227 -9.28 12.07 -11.67
C PHE A 227 -10.23 12.68 -12.71
N PRO A 228 -9.94 12.57 -14.02
CA PRO A 228 -10.81 13.11 -15.06
C PRO A 228 -12.25 12.60 -14.94
N GLY A 229 -13.17 13.50 -14.59
CA GLY A 229 -14.60 13.21 -14.49
C GLY A 229 -15.03 12.30 -13.33
N ARG A 230 -14.11 11.96 -12.42
CA ARG A 230 -14.37 11.06 -11.29
C ARG A 230 -13.43 11.28 -10.11
N THR A 231 -13.67 10.60 -9.03
CA THR A 231 -12.79 10.55 -7.86
C THR A 231 -12.22 9.15 -7.71
N LEU A 232 -10.88 9.06 -7.62
CA LEU A 232 -10.20 7.84 -7.21
C LEU A 232 -10.19 7.76 -5.69
N SER A 233 -10.55 6.60 -5.14
CA SER A 233 -10.49 6.32 -3.71
C SER A 233 -9.52 5.17 -3.42
N ALA A 234 -8.82 5.23 -2.29
CA ALA A 234 -7.98 4.13 -1.83
C ALA A 234 -8.12 3.96 -0.32
N ARG A 235 -8.27 2.71 0.12
CA ARG A 235 -8.29 2.33 1.53
C ARG A 235 -6.87 2.14 2.03
N VAL A 236 -6.65 2.48 3.28
CA VAL A 236 -5.35 2.37 3.93
C VAL A 236 -5.28 1.11 4.77
N TRP A 237 -4.27 0.29 4.49
CA TRP A 237 -3.89 -0.86 5.30
C TRP A 237 -2.59 -0.56 6.03
N LYS A 238 -2.33 -1.26 7.13
CA LYS A 238 -1.09 -1.14 7.89
C LYS A 238 -0.40 -2.50 8.04
N CYS A 239 0.90 -2.52 7.75
CA CYS A 239 1.80 -3.62 8.04
C CYS A 239 2.80 -3.17 9.12
N GLN A 240 2.87 -3.91 10.21
CA GLN A 240 3.85 -3.65 11.27
C GLN A 240 5.17 -4.34 10.96
N VAL A 241 6.21 -3.55 10.74
CA VAL A 241 7.58 -4.01 10.53
C VAL A 241 8.39 -3.68 11.79
N GLY A 242 8.24 -4.49 12.81
CA GLY A 242 8.73 -4.15 14.15
C GLY A 242 8.07 -2.86 14.66
N ARG A 243 8.88 -1.85 14.96
CA ARG A 243 8.44 -0.51 15.38
C ARG A 243 8.05 0.40 14.21
N THR A 244 8.39 0.03 12.97
CA THR A 244 8.10 0.82 11.78
C THR A 244 6.74 0.41 11.19
N ASP A 245 5.84 1.37 11.04
CA ASP A 245 4.55 1.14 10.39
C ASP A 245 4.65 1.42 8.89
N LEU A 246 4.24 0.45 8.09
CA LEU A 246 4.10 0.58 6.64
C LEU A 246 2.62 0.71 6.29
N TYR A 247 2.25 1.85 5.71
CA TYR A 247 0.90 2.11 5.21
C TYR A 247 0.80 1.77 3.74
N LEU A 248 -0.15 0.92 3.40
CA LEU A 248 -0.35 0.41 2.04
C LEU A 248 -1.69 0.87 1.49
N LEU A 249 -1.67 1.45 0.29
CA LEU A 249 -2.85 1.98 -0.37
C LEU A 249 -3.45 0.93 -1.31
N ASP A 250 -4.75 0.70 -1.18
CA ASP A 250 -5.53 -0.26 -1.94
C ASP A 250 -6.66 0.44 -2.70
N ALA A 251 -6.54 0.49 -4.03
CA ALA A 251 -7.55 1.05 -4.94
C ALA A 251 -8.52 -0.01 -5.49
N ASP A 252 -8.29 -1.29 -5.23
CA ASP A 252 -9.17 -2.39 -5.66
C ASP A 252 -10.38 -2.53 -4.73
N ILE A 253 -11.22 -1.51 -4.75
CA ILE A 253 -12.40 -1.36 -3.91
C ILE A 253 -13.62 -1.01 -4.75
N GLU A 254 -14.79 -1.34 -4.26
CA GLU A 254 -16.06 -1.15 -4.96
C GLU A 254 -16.46 0.31 -5.21
N ASP A 255 -15.84 1.25 -4.49
CA ASP A 255 -16.08 2.70 -4.68
C ASP A 255 -15.49 3.21 -6.01
N ASN A 256 -14.54 2.49 -6.58
CA ASN A 256 -13.88 2.85 -7.83
C ASN A 256 -14.53 2.18 -9.05
N LEU A 257 -14.37 2.83 -10.21
CA LEU A 257 -14.62 2.20 -11.50
C LEU A 257 -13.70 0.99 -11.68
N GLU A 258 -14.13 -0.01 -12.44
CA GLU A 258 -13.37 -1.24 -12.64
C GLU A 258 -11.97 -0.97 -13.22
N GLU A 259 -11.85 -0.02 -14.15
CA GLU A 259 -10.56 0.40 -14.71
C GLU A 259 -9.60 1.00 -13.66
N ASP A 260 -10.13 1.67 -12.63
CA ASP A 260 -9.33 2.27 -11.56
C ASP A 260 -8.95 1.26 -10.47
N ARG A 261 -9.76 0.19 -10.29
CA ARG A 261 -9.40 -0.92 -9.39
C ARG A 261 -8.13 -1.61 -9.83
N GLN A 262 -7.86 -1.64 -11.14
CA GLN A 262 -6.67 -2.25 -11.72
C GLN A 262 -5.36 -1.52 -11.38
N ILE A 263 -5.42 -0.28 -10.89
CA ILE A 263 -4.24 0.50 -10.51
C ILE A 263 -3.37 -0.27 -9.51
N THR A 264 -3.99 -0.93 -8.54
CA THR A 264 -3.28 -1.73 -7.53
C THR A 264 -3.43 -3.24 -7.76
N HIS A 265 -3.58 -3.71 -8.99
CA HIS A 265 -3.60 -5.14 -9.29
C HIS A 265 -2.19 -5.72 -9.38
N TYR A 266 -1.32 -5.16 -10.20
CA TYR A 266 0.01 -5.69 -10.49
C TYR A 266 1.11 -4.66 -10.24
N LEU A 267 2.16 -5.08 -9.56
CA LEU A 267 3.38 -4.28 -9.44
C LEU A 267 4.00 -4.08 -10.83
N TYR A 268 4.21 -2.81 -11.20
CA TYR A 268 4.70 -2.41 -12.52
C TYR A 268 3.84 -2.92 -13.70
N GLY A 269 2.60 -3.28 -13.42
CA GLY A 269 1.71 -3.83 -14.43
C GLY A 269 0.95 -2.78 -15.22
N GLY A 270 0.35 -3.23 -16.32
CA GLY A 270 -0.45 -2.39 -17.20
C GLY A 270 0.38 -1.58 -18.19
N ASP A 271 -0.27 -0.57 -18.77
CA ASP A 271 0.36 0.38 -19.69
C ASP A 271 0.97 1.59 -18.97
N TRP A 272 1.53 2.51 -19.74
CA TRP A 272 2.12 3.75 -19.20
C TRP A 272 1.11 4.63 -18.47
N GLU A 273 -0.16 4.60 -18.88
CA GLU A 273 -1.22 5.34 -18.21
C GLU A 273 -1.49 4.76 -16.82
N ASN A 274 -1.58 3.42 -16.69
CA ASN A 274 -1.70 2.76 -15.40
C ASN A 274 -0.49 3.04 -14.51
N ARG A 275 0.70 3.09 -15.10
CA ARG A 275 1.93 3.45 -14.39
C ARG A 275 1.85 4.86 -13.80
N LEU A 276 1.41 5.85 -14.58
CA LEU A 276 1.20 7.21 -14.08
C LEU A 276 0.18 7.24 -12.95
N LYS A 277 -0.92 6.52 -13.08
CA LYS A 277 -1.95 6.41 -12.02
C LYS A 277 -1.39 5.83 -10.73
N GLN A 278 -0.54 4.81 -10.81
CA GLN A 278 0.15 4.24 -9.65
C GLN A 278 1.04 5.28 -8.96
N GLU A 279 1.80 6.05 -9.71
CA GLU A 279 2.70 7.07 -9.16
C GLU A 279 1.95 8.26 -8.57
N ILE A 280 0.84 8.66 -9.17
CA ILE A 280 -0.07 9.66 -8.59
C ILE A 280 -0.64 9.15 -7.26
N LEU A 281 -1.12 7.92 -7.23
CA LEU A 281 -1.66 7.32 -6.01
C LEU A 281 -0.60 7.22 -4.91
N LEU A 282 0.60 6.76 -5.23
CA LEU A 282 1.69 6.61 -4.26
C LEU A 282 2.10 7.97 -3.67
N GLY A 283 2.40 8.95 -4.51
CA GLY A 283 2.92 10.25 -4.07
C GLY A 283 1.85 11.12 -3.45
N ILE A 284 0.79 11.41 -4.18
CA ILE A 284 -0.29 12.30 -3.73
C ILE A 284 -1.18 11.60 -2.70
N GLY A 285 -1.63 10.39 -3.00
CA GLY A 285 -2.43 9.59 -2.08
C GLY A 285 -1.69 9.28 -0.79
N GLY A 286 -0.39 8.96 -0.87
CA GLY A 286 0.45 8.68 0.27
C GLY A 286 0.58 9.87 1.23
N ILE A 287 0.82 11.07 0.72
CA ILE A 287 0.88 12.30 1.54
C ILE A 287 -0.49 12.57 2.20
N ARG A 288 -1.58 12.40 1.46
CA ARG A 288 -2.93 12.57 2.00
C ARG A 288 -3.25 11.56 3.10
N ALA A 289 -2.78 10.33 2.96
CA ALA A 289 -2.91 9.30 3.99
C ALA A 289 -2.17 9.69 5.27
N LEU A 290 -0.91 10.10 5.18
CA LEU A 290 -0.13 10.53 6.34
C LEU A 290 -0.77 11.74 7.04
N ARG A 291 -1.28 12.71 6.27
CA ARG A 291 -1.98 13.87 6.81
C ARG A 291 -3.25 13.46 7.57
N GLN A 292 -4.06 12.58 6.98
CA GLN A 292 -5.29 12.09 7.60
C GLN A 292 -5.03 11.30 8.88
N LEU A 293 -3.90 10.60 8.94
CA LEU A 293 -3.45 9.87 10.14
C LEU A 293 -2.79 10.78 11.19
N GLY A 294 -2.63 12.08 10.91
CA GLY A 294 -1.98 13.02 11.82
C GLY A 294 -0.46 12.83 11.93
N ILE A 295 0.16 12.13 10.98
CA ILE A 295 1.60 11.90 10.95
C ILE A 295 2.29 13.13 10.35
N LYS A 296 3.11 13.79 11.17
CA LYS A 296 3.89 14.97 10.79
C LYS A 296 5.36 14.66 11.00
N HIS A 297 6.10 14.52 9.90
CA HIS A 297 7.51 14.17 9.93
C HIS A 297 8.37 15.28 9.33
N ASP A 298 9.67 15.28 9.67
CA ASP A 298 10.62 16.31 9.28
C ASP A 298 11.18 16.09 7.87
N VAL A 299 11.44 14.82 7.51
CA VAL A 299 12.10 14.43 6.26
C VAL A 299 11.20 13.50 5.47
N PHE A 300 11.16 13.74 4.16
CA PHE A 300 10.43 12.93 3.18
C PHE A 300 11.43 12.29 2.24
N HIS A 301 11.51 10.97 2.28
CA HIS A 301 12.46 10.19 1.51
C HIS A 301 11.77 9.50 0.34
N CYS A 302 12.13 9.92 -0.87
CA CYS A 302 11.64 9.37 -2.12
C CYS A 302 12.60 8.26 -2.60
N ASN A 303 12.16 7.01 -2.53
CA ASN A 303 12.93 5.88 -3.05
C ASN A 303 12.60 5.66 -4.52
N GLU A 304 13.52 6.05 -5.43
CA GLU A 304 13.35 6.15 -6.86
C GLU A 304 12.33 7.23 -7.30
N GLY A 305 12.27 7.54 -8.57
CA GLY A 305 11.37 8.56 -9.14
C GLY A 305 9.88 8.27 -8.99
N HIS A 306 9.52 7.02 -8.74
CA HIS A 306 8.12 6.56 -8.62
C HIS A 306 7.26 7.35 -7.64
N ALA A 307 7.87 7.90 -6.60
CA ALA A 307 7.17 8.64 -5.55
C ALA A 307 7.38 10.16 -5.65
N ALA A 308 7.91 10.67 -6.74
CA ALA A 308 8.29 12.10 -6.87
C ALA A 308 7.11 13.07 -6.67
N PHE A 309 5.86 12.65 -6.90
CA PHE A 309 4.68 13.48 -6.65
C PHE A 309 4.44 13.82 -5.18
N ILE A 310 5.15 13.20 -4.24
CA ILE A 310 5.11 13.63 -2.82
C ILE A 310 5.47 15.10 -2.68
N GLY A 311 6.46 15.58 -3.44
CA GLY A 311 6.87 16.97 -3.42
C GLY A 311 5.79 17.91 -3.96
N VAL A 312 5.10 17.54 -5.03
CA VAL A 312 4.01 18.31 -5.61
C VAL A 312 2.85 18.48 -4.62
N GLU A 313 2.41 17.39 -3.98
CA GLU A 313 1.33 17.46 -3.00
C GLU A 313 1.72 18.25 -1.75
N ARG A 314 2.96 18.15 -1.30
CA ARG A 314 3.47 18.94 -0.19
C ARG A 314 3.50 20.44 -0.51
N ILE A 315 3.93 20.80 -1.71
CA ILE A 315 3.89 22.21 -2.18
C ILE A 315 2.45 22.70 -2.19
N ARG A 316 1.52 21.92 -2.76
CA ARG A 316 0.09 22.27 -2.78
C ARG A 316 -0.43 22.56 -1.38
N ASP A 317 -0.09 21.73 -0.41
CA ASP A 317 -0.50 21.88 0.97
C ASP A 317 0.02 23.20 1.60
N LEU A 318 1.30 23.49 1.40
CA LEU A 318 1.91 24.72 1.90
C LEU A 318 1.32 25.98 1.25
N VAL A 319 1.09 25.96 -0.05
CA VAL A 319 0.49 27.09 -0.78
C VAL A 319 -0.94 27.35 -0.30
N ASN A 320 -1.74 26.30 -0.16
CA ASN A 320 -3.17 26.44 0.15
C ASN A 320 -3.45 26.66 1.65
N HIS A 321 -2.74 25.96 2.53
CA HIS A 321 -2.98 26.05 3.98
C HIS A 321 -2.07 27.04 4.71
N ARG A 322 -0.82 27.17 4.29
CA ARG A 322 0.15 28.10 4.89
C ARG A 322 0.25 29.43 4.17
N LYS A 323 -0.44 29.57 3.02
CA LYS A 323 -0.46 30.79 2.19
C LYS A 323 0.92 31.21 1.71
N LEU A 324 1.85 30.25 1.53
CA LEU A 324 3.14 30.49 0.93
C LEU A 324 3.00 30.68 -0.58
N SER A 325 3.91 31.44 -1.19
CA SER A 325 4.08 31.41 -2.64
C SER A 325 4.63 30.04 -3.07
N PHE A 326 4.53 29.73 -4.36
CA PHE A 326 5.13 28.51 -4.91
C PHE A 326 6.64 28.44 -4.61
N SER A 327 7.36 29.55 -4.80
CA SER A 327 8.81 29.59 -4.58
C SER A 327 9.18 29.35 -3.12
N GLU A 328 8.45 29.92 -2.18
CA GLU A 328 8.65 29.68 -0.74
C GLU A 328 8.33 28.23 -0.37
N ALA A 329 7.20 27.69 -0.86
CA ALA A 329 6.81 26.30 -0.63
C ALA A 329 7.82 25.32 -1.24
N LEU A 330 8.35 25.61 -2.43
CA LEU A 330 9.37 24.80 -3.08
C LEU A 330 10.64 24.70 -2.22
N GLU A 331 11.12 25.81 -1.65
CA GLU A 331 12.30 25.80 -0.77
C GLU A 331 12.07 24.97 0.50
N VAL A 332 10.91 25.08 1.12
CA VAL A 332 10.56 24.25 2.28
C VAL A 332 10.55 22.77 1.92
N VAL A 333 9.94 22.42 0.80
CA VAL A 333 9.87 21.01 0.33
C VAL A 333 11.25 20.49 -0.03
N ARG A 334 12.06 21.26 -0.78
CA ARG A 334 13.42 20.85 -1.16
C ARG A 334 14.30 20.59 0.07
N SER A 335 14.30 21.50 1.03
CA SER A 335 15.15 21.40 2.23
C SER A 335 14.82 20.22 3.13
N SER A 336 13.66 19.62 2.97
CA SER A 336 13.18 18.46 3.74
C SER A 336 12.96 17.20 2.90
N SER A 337 13.49 17.17 1.68
CA SER A 337 13.33 16.04 0.75
C SER A 337 14.68 15.40 0.41
N LEU A 338 14.70 14.07 0.45
CA LEU A 338 15.80 13.22 0.01
C LEU A 338 15.32 12.32 -1.13
N PHE A 339 16.08 12.26 -2.20
CA PHE A 339 15.84 11.37 -3.34
C PHE A 339 16.98 10.35 -3.47
N THR A 340 16.62 9.08 -3.46
CA THR A 340 17.55 7.97 -3.74
C THR A 340 17.26 7.39 -5.11
N THR A 341 18.22 7.50 -6.05
CA THR A 341 18.11 6.88 -7.37
C THR A 341 18.69 5.48 -7.37
N HIS A 342 18.05 4.57 -8.08
CA HIS A 342 18.49 3.18 -8.28
C HIS A 342 18.91 2.89 -9.71
N THR A 343 18.53 3.74 -10.66
CA THR A 343 18.61 3.46 -12.10
C THR A 343 19.68 4.34 -12.76
N PRO A 344 20.82 3.78 -13.21
CA PRO A 344 21.86 4.55 -13.88
C PRO A 344 21.59 4.75 -15.38
N VAL A 345 20.54 4.12 -15.93
CA VAL A 345 20.26 4.09 -17.38
C VAL A 345 19.03 4.94 -17.67
N PRO A 346 19.10 5.90 -18.62
CA PRO A 346 17.96 6.78 -18.96
C PRO A 346 16.67 6.04 -19.32
N ALA A 347 16.77 4.91 -20.00
CA ALA A 347 15.61 4.09 -20.39
C ALA A 347 14.87 3.42 -19.22
N GLY A 348 15.47 3.37 -18.03
CA GLY A 348 14.87 2.82 -16.83
C GLY A 348 14.11 3.83 -15.97
N HIS A 349 14.19 5.14 -16.31
CA HIS A 349 13.46 6.19 -15.61
C HIS A 349 12.07 6.35 -16.21
N ASP A 350 11.07 6.45 -15.33
CA ASP A 350 9.70 6.68 -15.77
C ASP A 350 9.54 8.12 -16.30
N ALA A 351 9.03 8.20 -17.52
CA ALA A 351 8.76 9.46 -18.18
C ALA A 351 7.46 9.37 -18.98
N PHE A 352 6.65 10.43 -18.92
CA PHE A 352 5.31 10.46 -19.50
C PHE A 352 5.17 11.59 -20.51
N PRO A 353 4.41 11.39 -21.60
CA PRO A 353 4.08 12.47 -22.52
C PRO A 353 3.35 13.60 -21.80
N GLU A 354 3.60 14.84 -22.20
CA GLU A 354 2.93 16.02 -21.62
C GLU A 354 1.39 15.90 -21.68
N SER A 355 0.85 15.33 -22.76
CA SER A 355 -0.59 15.10 -22.93
C SER A 355 -1.17 14.21 -21.84
N MET A 356 -0.44 13.19 -21.41
CA MET A 356 -0.88 12.29 -20.33
C MET A 356 -0.84 12.97 -18.96
N ILE A 357 0.21 13.74 -18.69
CA ILE A 357 0.29 14.57 -17.47
C ILE A 357 -0.87 15.59 -17.44
N ARG A 358 -1.15 16.24 -18.58
CA ARG A 358 -2.27 17.19 -18.69
C ARG A 358 -3.62 16.54 -18.44
N GLN A 359 -3.82 15.32 -18.89
CA GLN A 359 -5.07 14.58 -18.68
C GLN A 359 -5.40 14.41 -17.18
N TYR A 360 -4.42 14.11 -16.35
CA TYR A 360 -4.64 13.83 -14.92
C TYR A 360 -4.34 15.01 -13.99
N MET A 361 -3.52 15.97 -14.42
CA MET A 361 -2.96 16.98 -13.53
C MET A 361 -3.15 18.41 -14.03
N SER A 362 -4.05 18.66 -14.97
CA SER A 362 -4.31 19.99 -15.53
C SER A 362 -4.73 21.06 -14.51
N HIS A 363 -5.29 20.63 -13.38
CA HIS A 363 -5.73 21.52 -12.30
C HIS A 363 -4.61 21.89 -11.30
N TYR A 364 -3.49 21.17 -11.32
CA TYR A 364 -2.42 21.39 -10.34
C TYR A 364 -1.72 22.76 -10.46
N PRO A 365 -1.42 23.26 -11.65
CA PRO A 365 -0.82 24.61 -11.77
C PRO A 365 -1.58 25.70 -11.03
N ASP A 366 -2.91 25.71 -11.15
CA ASP A 366 -3.76 26.72 -10.50
C ASP A 366 -3.67 26.63 -8.97
N VAL A 367 -3.70 25.43 -8.41
CA VAL A 367 -3.62 25.25 -6.94
C VAL A 367 -2.20 25.43 -6.40
N LEU A 368 -1.18 25.37 -7.26
CA LEU A 368 0.21 25.70 -6.91
C LEU A 368 0.55 27.18 -7.13
N GLY A 369 -0.29 27.93 -7.84
CA GLY A 369 -0.06 29.34 -8.17
C GLY A 369 1.00 29.54 -9.26
N ILE A 370 1.11 28.59 -10.21
CA ILE A 370 2.04 28.63 -11.34
C ILE A 370 1.34 28.38 -12.66
N THR A 371 2.02 28.64 -13.78
CA THR A 371 1.53 28.31 -15.11
C THR A 371 1.68 26.81 -15.42
N TRP A 372 0.96 26.33 -16.44
CA TRP A 372 1.16 24.98 -16.95
C TRP A 372 2.59 24.73 -17.41
N GLU A 373 3.18 25.70 -18.09
CA GLU A 373 4.56 25.63 -18.57
C GLU A 373 5.56 25.48 -17.41
N GLN A 374 5.39 26.26 -16.37
CA GLN A 374 6.22 26.15 -15.16
C GLN A 374 6.06 24.77 -14.50
N TYR A 375 4.84 24.24 -14.47
CA TYR A 375 4.58 22.91 -13.92
C TYR A 375 5.24 21.80 -14.73
N ILE A 376 5.04 21.77 -16.04
CA ILE A 376 5.61 20.71 -16.89
C ILE A 376 7.14 20.76 -16.93
N ASN A 377 7.73 21.94 -16.76
CA ASN A 377 9.17 22.11 -16.73
C ASN A 377 9.82 21.55 -15.46
N LEU A 378 9.07 21.29 -14.41
CA LEU A 378 9.58 20.58 -13.24
C LEU A 378 10.07 19.16 -13.56
N GLY A 379 9.55 18.54 -14.60
CA GLY A 379 9.92 17.21 -15.06
C GLY A 379 10.83 17.20 -16.32
N LYS A 380 11.33 18.34 -16.76
CA LYS A 380 12.16 18.46 -17.96
C LYS A 380 13.57 18.94 -17.63
N THR A 381 14.56 18.41 -18.36
CA THR A 381 15.94 18.90 -18.33
C THR A 381 16.13 20.06 -19.33
N ASN A 382 15.42 20.04 -20.44
CA ASN A 382 15.43 21.09 -21.46
C ASN A 382 14.03 21.69 -21.67
N PRO A 383 13.70 22.81 -21.03
CA PRO A 383 12.41 23.47 -21.18
C PRO A 383 12.02 23.84 -22.61
N ASN A 384 13.01 24.00 -23.49
CA ASN A 384 12.82 24.39 -24.89
C ASN A 384 12.55 23.22 -25.85
N ASP A 385 12.68 21.98 -25.38
CA ASP A 385 12.34 20.81 -26.18
C ASP A 385 10.87 20.41 -25.96
N PRO A 386 10.00 20.64 -26.97
CA PRO A 386 8.59 20.28 -26.85
C PRO A 386 8.34 18.74 -26.87
N ASN A 387 9.34 17.97 -27.27
CA ASN A 387 9.23 16.50 -27.38
C ASN A 387 9.79 15.80 -26.14
N GLU A 388 10.47 16.52 -25.24
CA GLU A 388 10.94 15.93 -23.99
C GLU A 388 9.76 15.49 -23.11
N LYS A 389 9.78 14.22 -22.69
CA LYS A 389 8.78 13.70 -21.76
C LYS A 389 8.99 14.24 -20.36
N PHE A 390 7.92 14.31 -19.60
CA PHE A 390 7.95 14.61 -18.18
C PHE A 390 8.58 13.44 -17.42
N SER A 391 9.78 13.64 -16.89
CA SER A 391 10.56 12.62 -16.17
C SER A 391 10.31 12.70 -14.68
N MET A 392 9.94 11.59 -14.06
CA MET A 392 9.74 11.49 -12.61
C MET A 392 11.05 11.66 -11.84
N SER A 393 12.16 11.17 -12.37
CA SER A 393 13.48 11.36 -11.75
C SER A 393 13.94 12.82 -11.79
N VAL A 394 13.68 13.53 -12.88
CA VAL A 394 13.95 14.98 -12.98
C VAL A 394 13.07 15.73 -11.98
N LEU A 395 11.80 15.40 -11.89
CA LEU A 395 10.91 15.98 -10.88
C LEU A 395 11.45 15.76 -9.47
N ALA A 396 11.86 14.52 -9.15
CA ALA A 396 12.41 14.19 -7.84
C ALA A 396 13.68 15.01 -7.53
N CYS A 397 14.59 15.17 -8.49
CA CYS A 397 15.79 16.00 -8.34
C CYS A 397 15.43 17.47 -8.11
N ASN A 398 14.48 18.01 -8.88
CA ASN A 398 14.07 19.41 -8.75
C ASN A 398 13.37 19.71 -7.41
N LEU A 399 12.74 18.71 -6.81
CA LEU A 399 12.01 18.84 -5.54
C LEU A 399 12.79 18.33 -4.31
N SER A 400 14.05 17.91 -4.48
CA SER A 400 14.89 17.41 -3.40
C SER A 400 16.20 18.16 -3.33
N GLN A 401 16.61 18.56 -2.14
CA GLN A 401 17.92 19.15 -1.90
C GLN A 401 19.02 18.09 -1.89
N GLU A 402 18.72 16.95 -1.30
CA GLU A 402 19.66 15.82 -1.18
C GLU A 402 19.30 14.72 -2.17
N VAL A 403 20.31 14.28 -2.94
CA VAL A 403 20.18 13.18 -3.90
C VAL A 403 21.34 12.21 -3.68
N ASN A 404 21.06 10.93 -3.59
CA ASN A 404 22.08 9.91 -3.46
C ASN A 404 21.82 8.68 -4.35
N GLY A 405 22.89 7.99 -4.71
CA GLY A 405 22.83 6.66 -5.33
C GLY A 405 22.89 5.56 -4.27
N VAL A 406 22.61 4.32 -4.67
CA VAL A 406 22.55 3.17 -3.76
C VAL A 406 23.91 2.59 -3.40
N SER A 407 24.99 3.00 -4.09
CA SER A 407 26.39 2.63 -3.80
C SER A 407 27.31 3.72 -4.32
N TRP A 408 28.58 3.69 -3.89
CA TRP A 408 29.61 4.62 -4.37
C TRP A 408 29.70 4.62 -5.91
N LEU A 409 29.91 3.45 -6.50
CA LEU A 409 30.01 3.33 -7.96
C LEU A 409 28.74 3.77 -8.67
N HIS A 410 27.57 3.45 -8.11
CA HIS A 410 26.29 3.89 -8.68
C HIS A 410 26.19 5.42 -8.67
N GLY A 411 26.60 6.09 -7.59
CA GLY A 411 26.61 7.55 -7.51
C GLY A 411 27.55 8.22 -8.52
N GLU A 412 28.64 7.52 -8.93
CA GLU A 412 29.57 8.04 -9.94
C GLU A 412 29.03 7.91 -11.38
N VAL A 413 28.15 6.93 -11.64
CA VAL A 413 27.63 6.64 -13.01
C VAL A 413 26.22 7.15 -13.25
N SER A 414 25.54 7.62 -12.19
CA SER A 414 24.20 8.19 -12.28
C SER A 414 24.22 9.70 -12.32
#